data_b73cb6e2cfb1475222597534175be359
#
_entry.id   b73cb6e2cfb1475222597534175be359
#
_cell.length_a   1.000
_cell.length_b   1.000
_cell.length_c   1.000
_cell.angle_alpha   90.00
_cell.angle_beta   90.00
_cell.angle_gamma   90.00
#
_symmetry.space_group_name_H-M   'P 1'
#
loop_
_entity.id
_entity.type
_entity.pdbx_description
1 polymer ?
#
loop_
_entity_poly.entity_id
_entity_poly.type
_entity_poly.pdbx_seq_one_letter_code
_entity_poly.pdbx_strand_id
1 'polypeptide(L)'
;MFPIWILFTLMAAFMQSWRNAFQKQLSTTVDVYGVTLARFIFGLPLALIYLYVLYQQQPVETATTFTMKFWFYVGVAGLSQILATILMVLLFKQKNYAIGVGLAKSEAIFAAIVGVVFLSEHLSLFGWMGVLIGGMAVFLLSKGGQLQRLSLPTLCIGVGSGLSFAITSLLVREASLELLHLPVLHRAAWVLFSVISFQCCIMLLYLGVFSRKTLQAMLQRIGLTFRVSVCSFLASLGWFTAMSMQTVAIVKTLGQIEILFSLLISTYFFKEKLARSDHWGLVLVVIAAIMVIWA
;
A
#
# COMPACT_ATOMS: atom_id res chain seq x y z
N MET A 1 11.74 -20.44 13.79
CA MET A 1 11.29 -19.10 14.24
C MET A 1 10.67 -18.42 13.03
N PHE A 2 9.41 -17.98 13.10
CA PHE A 2 8.79 -17.28 11.95
C PHE A 2 9.54 -16.00 11.64
N PRO A 3 9.88 -15.72 10.36
CA PRO A 3 10.56 -14.47 10.00
C PRO A 3 9.68 -13.26 10.34
N ILE A 4 10.26 -12.29 11.01
CA ILE A 4 9.54 -11.11 11.56
C ILE A 4 8.86 -10.26 10.47
N TRP A 5 9.40 -10.26 9.24
CA TRP A 5 8.80 -9.57 8.09
C TRP A 5 7.37 -10.06 7.77
N ILE A 6 7.06 -11.33 8.06
CA ILE A 6 5.71 -11.90 7.89
C ILE A 6 4.70 -11.18 8.79
N LEU A 7 5.05 -10.97 10.06
CA LEU A 7 4.17 -10.26 11.00
C LEU A 7 3.90 -8.83 10.56
N PHE A 8 4.94 -8.12 10.11
CA PHE A 8 4.78 -6.77 9.56
C PHE A 8 3.92 -6.75 8.30
N THR A 9 4.06 -7.74 7.42
CA THR A 9 3.22 -7.89 6.22
C THR A 9 1.76 -8.15 6.58
N LEU A 10 1.48 -9.04 7.53
CA LEU A 10 0.11 -9.33 7.97
C LEU A 10 -0.54 -8.12 8.64
N MET A 11 0.18 -7.43 9.50
CA MET A 11 -0.27 -6.17 10.12
C MET A 11 -0.58 -5.12 9.03
N ALA A 12 0.33 -4.96 8.07
CA ALA A 12 0.14 -4.03 6.98
C ALA A 12 -1.09 -4.35 6.13
N ALA A 13 -1.28 -5.61 5.77
CA ALA A 13 -2.44 -6.09 5.02
C ALA A 13 -3.77 -5.84 5.75
N PHE A 14 -3.81 -6.12 7.07
CA PHE A 14 -4.98 -5.85 7.90
C PHE A 14 -5.29 -4.36 8.00
N MET A 15 -4.31 -3.53 8.33
CA MET A 15 -4.50 -2.09 8.44
C MET A 15 -4.83 -1.43 7.10
N GLN A 16 -4.27 -1.94 6.00
CA GLN A 16 -4.57 -1.47 4.66
C GLN A 16 -6.01 -1.75 4.25
N SER A 17 -6.57 -2.90 4.59
CA SER A 17 -7.95 -3.22 4.28
C SER A 17 -8.94 -2.27 4.99
N TRP A 18 -8.70 -1.93 6.26
CA TRP A 18 -9.47 -0.91 6.98
C TRP A 18 -9.26 0.51 6.41
N ARG A 19 -8.02 0.86 6.09
CA ARG A 19 -7.74 2.13 5.40
C ARG A 19 -8.57 2.27 4.12
N ASN A 20 -8.54 1.24 3.28
CA ASN A 20 -9.28 1.24 2.01
C ASN A 20 -10.78 1.39 2.22
N ALA A 21 -11.35 0.72 3.24
CA ALA A 21 -12.76 0.86 3.60
C ALA A 21 -13.10 2.30 4.05
N PHE A 22 -12.29 2.89 4.93
CA PHE A 22 -12.50 4.27 5.38
C PHE A 22 -12.28 5.29 4.26
N GLN A 23 -11.33 5.05 3.34
CA GLN A 23 -11.14 5.88 2.15
C GLN A 23 -12.37 5.81 1.22
N LYS A 24 -12.94 4.62 1.00
CA LYS A 24 -14.19 4.48 0.24
C LYS A 24 -15.32 5.27 0.92
N GLN A 25 -15.48 5.14 2.23
CA GLN A 25 -16.49 5.90 2.97
C GLN A 25 -16.26 7.43 2.89
N LEU A 26 -14.99 7.89 3.02
CA LEU A 26 -14.65 9.32 2.93
C LEU A 26 -14.88 9.86 1.52
N SER A 27 -14.64 9.05 0.48
CA SER A 27 -14.78 9.45 -0.92
C SER A 27 -16.21 9.75 -1.36
N THR A 28 -17.21 9.43 -0.54
CA THR A 28 -18.62 9.81 -0.79
C THR A 28 -18.88 11.29 -0.54
N THR A 29 -18.09 11.93 0.31
CA THR A 29 -18.31 13.34 0.74
C THR A 29 -17.12 14.24 0.47
N VAL A 30 -15.92 13.67 0.26
CA VAL A 30 -14.68 14.40 0.01
C VAL A 30 -14.15 14.06 -1.37
N ASP A 31 -13.56 15.05 -2.04
CA ASP A 31 -12.93 14.84 -3.34
C ASP A 31 -11.73 13.88 -3.27
N VAL A 32 -11.38 13.30 -4.42
CA VAL A 32 -10.31 12.29 -4.55
C VAL A 32 -8.97 12.78 -3.97
N TYR A 33 -8.63 14.05 -4.23
CA TYR A 33 -7.38 14.65 -3.74
C TYR A 33 -7.39 14.81 -2.21
N GLY A 34 -8.55 15.17 -1.63
CA GLY A 34 -8.70 15.23 -0.17
C GLY A 34 -8.63 13.86 0.49
N VAL A 35 -9.25 12.84 -0.11
CA VAL A 35 -9.14 11.45 0.36
C VAL A 35 -7.69 10.96 0.27
N THR A 36 -6.94 11.41 -0.73
CA THR A 36 -5.51 11.11 -0.86
C THR A 36 -4.69 11.78 0.23
N LEU A 37 -4.92 13.08 0.50
CA LEU A 37 -4.25 13.80 1.60
C LEU A 37 -4.58 13.17 2.96
N ALA A 38 -5.82 12.68 3.15
CA ALA A 38 -6.24 12.02 4.39
C ALA A 38 -5.37 10.83 4.80
N ARG A 39 -4.62 10.21 3.86
CA ARG A 39 -3.62 9.17 4.19
C ARG A 39 -2.45 9.72 4.98
N PHE A 40 -2.05 10.95 4.73
CA PHE A 40 -0.73 11.48 5.11
C PHE A 40 -0.80 12.49 6.24
N ILE A 41 -1.88 13.28 6.31
CA ILE A 41 -1.94 14.48 7.15
C ILE A 41 -1.71 14.21 8.65
N PHE A 42 -2.39 13.22 9.23
CA PHE A 42 -2.14 12.79 10.60
C PHE A 42 -1.08 11.66 10.68
N GLY A 43 -0.75 11.04 9.53
CA GLY A 43 0.35 10.10 9.42
C GLY A 43 1.71 10.75 9.66
N LEU A 44 1.87 12.03 9.27
CA LEU A 44 3.12 12.77 9.46
C LEU A 44 3.49 12.94 10.94
N PRO A 45 2.64 13.50 11.82
CA PRO A 45 2.96 13.57 13.24
C PRO A 45 3.14 12.19 13.89
N LEU A 46 2.39 11.17 13.46
CA LEU A 46 2.58 9.80 13.95
C LEU A 46 3.95 9.23 13.55
N ALA A 47 4.40 9.48 12.33
CA ALA A 47 5.72 9.06 11.86
C ALA A 47 6.85 9.76 12.64
N LEU A 48 6.69 11.03 12.94
CA LEU A 48 7.64 11.79 13.76
C LEU A 48 7.70 11.24 15.20
N ILE A 49 6.55 11.01 15.83
CA ILE A 49 6.47 10.42 17.17
C ILE A 49 7.10 9.03 17.18
N TYR A 50 6.80 8.19 16.18
CA TYR A 50 7.40 6.86 16.07
C TYR A 50 8.92 6.92 15.96
N LEU A 51 9.44 7.79 15.10
CA LEU A 51 10.87 7.99 14.94
C LEU A 51 11.52 8.46 16.25
N TYR A 52 10.91 9.43 16.94
CA TYR A 52 11.38 9.91 18.24
C TYR A 52 11.43 8.80 19.30
N VAL A 53 10.32 8.07 19.46
CA VAL A 53 10.24 6.96 20.44
C VAL A 53 11.25 5.85 20.10
N LEU A 54 11.44 5.54 18.83
CA LEU A 54 12.40 4.52 18.39
C LEU A 54 13.84 4.90 18.79
N TYR A 55 14.24 6.15 18.60
CA TYR A 55 15.57 6.62 19.01
C TYR A 55 15.75 6.68 20.55
N GLN A 56 14.68 6.90 21.30
CA GLN A 56 14.72 6.81 22.77
C GLN A 56 14.89 5.37 23.26
N GLN A 57 14.26 4.40 22.60
CA GLN A 57 14.32 3.00 23.00
C GLN A 57 15.55 2.26 22.48
N GLN A 58 15.99 2.63 21.29
CA GLN A 58 17.12 2.02 20.58
C GLN A 58 18.03 3.14 20.05
N PRO A 59 18.86 3.76 20.89
CA PRO A 59 19.78 4.80 20.47
C PRO A 59 20.75 4.27 19.41
N VAL A 60 21.00 5.08 18.38
CA VAL A 60 21.97 4.79 17.32
C VAL A 60 23.01 5.90 17.31
N GLU A 61 24.27 5.54 17.54
CA GLU A 61 25.38 6.50 17.61
C GLU A 61 25.84 7.00 16.22
N THR A 62 25.55 6.21 15.17
CA THR A 62 25.92 6.59 13.80
C THR A 62 25.08 7.74 13.28
N ALA A 63 25.75 8.79 12.84
CA ALA A 63 25.07 9.92 12.20
C ALA A 63 24.29 9.47 10.97
N THR A 64 23.02 9.84 10.89
CA THR A 64 22.18 9.53 9.74
C THR A 64 22.58 10.44 8.58
N THR A 65 23.15 9.84 7.53
CA THR A 65 23.52 10.55 6.30
C THR A 65 22.58 10.15 5.16
N PHE A 66 22.11 11.13 4.42
CA PHE A 66 21.20 10.91 3.30
C PHE A 66 21.90 11.23 1.98
N THR A 67 21.96 10.26 1.08
CA THR A 67 22.51 10.41 -0.27
C THR A 67 21.53 11.15 -1.19
N MET A 68 22.01 11.70 -2.31
CA MET A 68 21.12 12.24 -3.35
C MET A 68 20.20 11.15 -3.93
N LYS A 69 20.67 9.90 -4.01
CA LYS A 69 19.86 8.75 -4.45
C LYS A 69 18.70 8.49 -3.49
N PHE A 70 18.93 8.56 -2.18
CA PHE A 70 17.86 8.44 -1.18
C PHE A 70 16.73 9.45 -1.46
N TRP A 71 17.06 10.71 -1.64
CA TRP A 71 16.06 11.75 -1.90
C TRP A 71 15.35 11.56 -3.25
N PHE A 72 16.07 11.10 -4.27
CA PHE A 72 15.47 10.74 -5.55
C PHE A 72 14.45 9.60 -5.37
N TYR A 73 14.81 8.52 -4.68
CA TYR A 73 13.90 7.40 -4.41
C TYR A 73 12.68 7.84 -3.59
N VAL A 74 12.87 8.63 -2.54
CA VAL A 74 11.78 9.19 -1.72
C VAL A 74 10.84 10.06 -2.56
N GLY A 75 11.38 10.93 -3.40
CA GLY A 75 10.59 11.82 -4.24
C GLY A 75 9.73 11.06 -5.26
N VAL A 76 10.35 10.16 -6.02
CA VAL A 76 9.63 9.36 -7.04
C VAL A 76 8.65 8.39 -6.37
N ALA A 77 9.02 7.73 -5.28
CA ALA A 77 8.11 6.88 -4.50
C ALA A 77 6.91 7.68 -3.99
N GLY A 78 7.14 8.88 -3.45
CA GLY A 78 6.10 9.76 -2.95
C GLY A 78 5.09 10.16 -4.02
N LEU A 79 5.56 10.59 -5.19
CA LEU A 79 4.70 10.95 -6.33
C LEU A 79 3.93 9.74 -6.86
N SER A 80 4.60 8.60 -7.04
CA SER A 80 3.97 7.36 -7.48
C SER A 80 2.88 6.90 -6.52
N GLN A 81 3.10 7.03 -5.21
CA GLN A 81 2.10 6.65 -4.21
C GLN A 81 0.90 7.61 -4.17
N ILE A 82 1.11 8.91 -4.40
CA ILE A 82 0.02 9.87 -4.57
C ILE A 82 -0.83 9.47 -5.78
N LEU A 83 -0.19 9.24 -6.94
CA LEU A 83 -0.86 8.81 -8.17
C LEU A 83 -1.62 7.49 -7.97
N ALA A 84 -0.96 6.48 -7.41
CA ALA A 84 -1.57 5.18 -7.11
C ALA A 84 -2.84 5.31 -6.25
N THR A 85 -2.79 6.19 -5.24
CA THR A 85 -3.92 6.42 -4.35
C THR A 85 -5.05 7.17 -5.04
N ILE A 86 -4.75 8.20 -5.83
CA ILE A 86 -5.75 8.93 -6.63
C ILE A 86 -6.49 7.94 -7.54
N LEU A 87 -5.76 7.12 -8.30
CA LEU A 87 -6.34 6.14 -9.21
C LEU A 87 -7.20 5.10 -8.46
N MET A 88 -6.74 4.62 -7.31
CA MET A 88 -7.49 3.68 -6.48
C MET A 88 -8.78 4.30 -5.92
N VAL A 89 -8.75 5.55 -5.46
CA VAL A 89 -9.94 6.24 -4.94
C VAL A 89 -10.92 6.53 -6.08
N LEU A 90 -10.45 6.82 -7.28
CA LEU A 90 -11.31 6.93 -8.48
C LEU A 90 -12.05 5.62 -8.74
N LEU A 91 -11.40 4.46 -8.62
CA LEU A 91 -12.05 3.16 -8.74
C LEU A 91 -13.12 2.95 -7.67
N PHE A 92 -12.87 3.36 -6.42
CA PHE A 92 -13.86 3.26 -5.35
C PHE A 92 -15.10 4.10 -5.61
N LYS A 93 -14.96 5.24 -6.31
CA LYS A 93 -16.10 6.08 -6.72
C LYS A 93 -16.89 5.47 -7.89
N GLN A 94 -16.21 4.77 -8.79
CA GLN A 94 -16.84 4.24 -10.02
C GLN A 94 -17.44 2.85 -9.85
N LYS A 95 -16.89 2.01 -8.96
CA LYS A 95 -17.20 0.58 -8.86
C LYS A 95 -17.29 0.12 -7.40
N ASN A 96 -17.68 -1.15 -7.23
CA ASN A 96 -17.70 -1.81 -5.94
C ASN A 96 -16.29 -1.87 -5.32
N TYR A 97 -16.24 -1.85 -3.99
CA TYR A 97 -15.01 -1.88 -3.21
C TYR A 97 -14.06 -3.03 -3.61
N ALA A 98 -14.61 -4.25 -3.70
CA ALA A 98 -13.83 -5.45 -4.03
C ALA A 98 -13.15 -5.37 -5.40
N ILE A 99 -13.81 -4.79 -6.41
CA ILE A 99 -13.24 -4.61 -7.76
C ILE A 99 -12.08 -3.62 -7.72
N GLY A 100 -12.26 -2.49 -7.02
CA GLY A 100 -11.21 -1.48 -6.90
C GLY A 100 -9.96 -2.02 -6.22
N VAL A 101 -10.12 -2.74 -5.10
CA VAL A 101 -9.00 -3.40 -4.40
C VAL A 101 -8.38 -4.48 -5.28
N GLY A 102 -9.19 -5.33 -5.93
CA GLY A 102 -8.71 -6.42 -6.77
C GLY A 102 -7.82 -5.93 -7.93
N LEU A 103 -8.25 -4.92 -8.66
CA LEU A 103 -7.45 -4.36 -9.78
C LEU A 103 -6.13 -3.76 -9.30
N ALA A 104 -6.11 -3.07 -8.15
CA ALA A 104 -4.89 -2.54 -7.57
C ALA A 104 -3.89 -3.64 -7.14
N LYS A 105 -4.37 -4.89 -6.94
CA LYS A 105 -3.51 -6.04 -6.58
C LYS A 105 -2.66 -6.59 -7.72
N SER A 106 -2.82 -6.10 -8.93
CA SER A 106 -1.82 -6.30 -10.01
C SER A 106 -0.43 -5.79 -9.59
N GLU A 107 -0.33 -4.99 -8.52
CA GLU A 107 0.90 -4.51 -7.89
C GLU A 107 1.94 -5.63 -7.68
N ALA A 108 1.53 -6.81 -7.19
CA ALA A 108 2.46 -7.90 -6.89
C ALA A 108 3.16 -8.44 -8.16
N ILE A 109 2.42 -8.54 -9.27
CA ILE A 109 2.97 -8.99 -10.55
C ILE A 109 3.93 -7.93 -11.11
N PHE A 110 3.53 -6.66 -11.09
CA PHE A 110 4.40 -5.57 -11.55
C PHE A 110 5.65 -5.44 -10.69
N ALA A 111 5.53 -5.60 -9.36
CA ALA A 111 6.68 -5.58 -8.46
C ALA A 111 7.66 -6.71 -8.77
N ALA A 112 7.17 -7.92 -9.07
CA ALA A 112 8.03 -9.03 -9.47
C ALA A 112 8.76 -8.76 -10.80
N ILE A 113 8.03 -8.32 -11.83
CA ILE A 113 8.61 -8.05 -13.15
C ILE A 113 9.62 -6.89 -13.07
N VAL A 114 9.22 -5.76 -12.51
CA VAL A 114 10.08 -4.56 -12.44
C VAL A 114 11.27 -4.80 -11.50
N GLY A 115 11.07 -5.49 -10.36
CA GLY A 115 12.13 -5.83 -9.42
C GLY A 115 13.22 -6.70 -10.06
N VAL A 116 12.82 -7.73 -10.80
CA VAL A 116 13.77 -8.62 -11.49
C VAL A 116 14.46 -7.92 -12.66
N VAL A 117 13.71 -7.19 -13.51
CA VAL A 117 14.25 -6.59 -14.75
C VAL A 117 15.12 -5.36 -14.48
N PHE A 118 14.71 -4.49 -13.54
CA PHE A 118 15.37 -3.19 -13.33
C PHE A 118 16.21 -3.10 -12.06
N LEU A 119 15.90 -3.91 -11.04
CA LEU A 119 16.57 -3.82 -9.74
C LEU A 119 17.39 -5.08 -9.43
N SER A 120 17.53 -6.00 -10.39
CA SER A 120 18.28 -7.24 -10.25
C SER A 120 17.87 -8.08 -9.03
N GLU A 121 16.58 -8.00 -8.63
CA GLU A 121 16.05 -8.87 -7.58
C GLU A 121 16.00 -10.32 -8.06
N HIS A 122 16.39 -11.25 -7.21
CA HIS A 122 16.32 -12.68 -7.52
C HIS A 122 15.06 -13.28 -6.89
N LEU A 123 14.21 -13.88 -7.71
CA LEU A 123 13.09 -14.69 -7.27
C LEU A 123 13.38 -16.16 -7.55
N SER A 124 13.19 -17.01 -6.53
CA SER A 124 13.22 -18.46 -6.70
C SER A 124 12.07 -18.94 -7.59
N LEU A 125 12.13 -20.18 -8.07
CA LEU A 125 11.03 -20.79 -8.82
C LEU A 125 9.72 -20.78 -8.01
N PHE A 126 9.80 -21.09 -6.72
CA PHE A 126 8.65 -21.03 -5.80
C PHE A 126 8.11 -19.61 -5.66
N GLY A 127 8.98 -18.59 -5.62
CA GLY A 127 8.58 -17.18 -5.61
C GLY A 127 7.78 -16.80 -6.86
N TRP A 128 8.26 -17.18 -8.05
CA TRP A 128 7.53 -16.95 -9.31
C TRP A 128 6.20 -17.68 -9.37
N MET A 129 6.15 -18.95 -8.95
CA MET A 129 4.88 -19.70 -8.89
C MET A 129 3.90 -19.03 -7.92
N GLY A 130 4.36 -18.57 -6.74
CA GLY A 130 3.56 -17.84 -5.78
C GLY A 130 2.98 -16.54 -6.37
N VAL A 131 3.80 -15.74 -7.06
CA VAL A 131 3.34 -14.52 -7.74
C VAL A 131 2.27 -14.81 -8.79
N LEU A 132 2.47 -15.83 -9.63
CA LEU A 132 1.51 -16.21 -10.67
C LEU A 132 0.19 -16.73 -10.08
N ILE A 133 0.25 -17.64 -9.10
CA ILE A 133 -0.94 -18.18 -8.42
C ILE A 133 -1.67 -17.05 -7.68
N GLY A 134 -0.94 -16.16 -7.01
CA GLY A 134 -1.53 -15.01 -6.36
C GLY A 134 -2.22 -14.07 -7.35
N GLY A 135 -1.61 -13.81 -8.50
CA GLY A 135 -2.23 -13.05 -9.59
C GLY A 135 -3.50 -13.71 -10.12
N MET A 136 -3.51 -15.03 -10.31
CA MET A 136 -4.70 -15.80 -10.69
C MET A 136 -5.79 -15.73 -9.61
N ALA A 137 -5.42 -15.81 -8.34
CA ALA A 137 -6.34 -15.67 -7.21
C ALA A 137 -7.05 -14.31 -7.23
N VAL A 138 -6.28 -13.23 -7.40
CA VAL A 138 -6.81 -11.87 -7.53
C VAL A 138 -7.76 -11.76 -8.72
N PHE A 139 -7.38 -12.31 -9.86
CA PHE A 139 -8.22 -12.32 -11.05
C PHE A 139 -9.57 -13.06 -10.82
N LEU A 140 -9.55 -14.22 -10.16
CA LEU A 140 -10.75 -14.97 -9.83
C LEU A 140 -11.66 -14.23 -8.84
N LEU A 141 -11.07 -13.64 -7.78
CA LEU A 141 -11.80 -12.86 -6.78
C LEU A 141 -12.41 -11.59 -7.37
N SER A 142 -11.73 -10.98 -8.34
CA SER A 142 -12.27 -9.83 -9.08
C SER A 142 -13.38 -10.23 -10.06
N LYS A 143 -13.49 -11.53 -10.42
CA LYS A 143 -14.38 -12.05 -11.45
C LYS A 143 -15.86 -12.20 -10.99
N GLY A 144 -16.14 -12.03 -9.69
CA GLY A 144 -17.48 -12.22 -9.07
C GLY A 144 -18.63 -11.49 -9.76
N GLY A 145 -18.94 -11.89 -10.99
CA GLY A 145 -20.11 -11.50 -11.80
C GLY A 145 -20.01 -10.20 -12.59
N GLN A 146 -18.97 -9.39 -12.48
CA GLN A 146 -18.95 -8.05 -13.12
C GLN A 146 -17.71 -7.72 -13.98
N LEU A 147 -16.67 -8.55 -14.03
CA LEU A 147 -15.49 -8.28 -14.87
C LEU A 147 -15.80 -8.17 -16.37
N GLN A 148 -16.79 -8.93 -16.86
CA GLN A 148 -17.22 -8.89 -18.26
C GLN A 148 -17.81 -7.53 -18.69
N ARG A 149 -18.09 -6.62 -17.73
CA ARG A 149 -18.63 -5.27 -17.98
C ARG A 149 -17.67 -4.15 -17.59
N LEU A 150 -16.37 -4.45 -17.34
CA LEU A 150 -15.39 -3.39 -17.07
C LEU A 150 -15.08 -2.66 -18.38
N SER A 151 -15.26 -1.34 -18.35
CA SER A 151 -14.81 -0.50 -19.45
C SER A 151 -13.28 -0.45 -19.52
N LEU A 152 -12.72 -0.29 -20.70
CA LEU A 152 -11.27 -0.14 -20.87
C LEU A 152 -10.67 0.96 -19.99
N PRO A 153 -11.29 2.15 -19.83
CA PRO A 153 -10.81 3.18 -18.89
C PRO A 153 -10.71 2.69 -17.45
N THR A 154 -11.72 1.93 -16.97
CA THR A 154 -11.68 1.38 -15.59
C THR A 154 -10.53 0.40 -15.40
N LEU A 155 -10.28 -0.44 -16.40
CA LEU A 155 -9.14 -1.37 -16.38
C LEU A 155 -7.82 -0.61 -16.38
N CYS A 156 -7.66 0.40 -17.23
CA CYS A 156 -6.44 1.23 -17.27
C CYS A 156 -6.19 1.96 -15.94
N ILE A 157 -7.23 2.50 -15.28
CA ILE A 157 -7.11 3.13 -13.97
C ILE A 157 -6.63 2.11 -12.93
N GLY A 158 -7.20 0.89 -12.93
CA GLY A 158 -6.84 -0.16 -12.00
C GLY A 158 -5.40 -0.66 -12.16
N VAL A 159 -5.03 -0.99 -13.40
CA VAL A 159 -3.67 -1.41 -13.75
C VAL A 159 -2.66 -0.29 -13.47
N GLY A 160 -2.99 0.96 -13.84
CA GLY A 160 -2.17 2.13 -13.53
C GLY A 160 -1.97 2.33 -12.03
N SER A 161 -3.01 2.11 -11.21
CA SER A 161 -2.89 2.13 -9.75
C SER A 161 -1.93 1.04 -9.26
N GLY A 162 -2.08 -0.21 -9.73
CA GLY A 162 -1.22 -1.32 -9.36
C GLY A 162 0.25 -1.10 -9.76
N LEU A 163 0.51 -0.62 -10.96
CA LEU A 163 1.85 -0.28 -11.43
C LEU A 163 2.48 0.84 -10.58
N SER A 164 1.72 1.89 -10.31
CA SER A 164 2.21 3.01 -9.47
C SER A 164 2.51 2.56 -8.04
N PHE A 165 1.71 1.65 -7.45
CA PHE A 165 2.04 1.06 -6.15
C PHE A 165 3.28 0.17 -6.21
N ALA A 166 3.49 -0.59 -7.30
CA ALA A 166 4.68 -1.41 -7.49
C ALA A 166 5.95 -0.55 -7.53
N ILE A 167 5.94 0.53 -8.33
CA ILE A 167 7.04 1.50 -8.39
C ILE A 167 7.31 2.10 -7.00
N THR A 168 6.26 2.53 -6.29
CA THR A 168 6.39 3.04 -4.92
C THR A 168 7.10 2.04 -4.02
N SER A 169 6.66 0.80 -4.02
CA SER A 169 7.15 -0.25 -3.12
C SER A 169 8.62 -0.59 -3.41
N LEU A 170 8.99 -0.67 -4.68
CA LEU A 170 10.37 -0.91 -5.10
C LEU A 170 11.29 0.25 -4.68
N LEU A 171 10.89 1.48 -4.94
CA LEU A 171 11.70 2.66 -4.59
C LEU A 171 11.79 2.90 -3.08
N VAL A 172 10.75 2.55 -2.31
CA VAL A 172 10.80 2.53 -0.84
C VAL A 172 11.85 1.53 -0.34
N ARG A 173 11.92 0.34 -0.95
CA ARG A 173 12.96 -0.65 -0.64
C ARG A 173 14.34 -0.10 -0.98
N GLU A 174 14.54 0.44 -2.19
CA GLU A 174 15.81 1.04 -2.60
C GLU A 174 16.24 2.18 -1.65
N ALA A 175 15.31 3.07 -1.27
CA ALA A 175 15.59 4.11 -0.29
C ALA A 175 16.03 3.52 1.07
N SER A 176 15.45 2.40 1.50
CA SER A 176 15.85 1.70 2.73
C SER A 176 17.26 1.08 2.60
N LEU A 177 17.62 0.57 1.42
CA LEU A 177 18.94 0.00 1.15
C LEU A 177 20.06 1.07 1.13
N GLU A 178 19.74 2.33 0.80
CA GLU A 178 20.70 3.44 0.94
C GLU A 178 21.08 3.73 2.41
N LEU A 179 20.29 3.24 3.38
CA LEU A 179 20.51 3.45 4.82
C LEU A 179 21.00 2.19 5.54
N LEU A 180 21.77 1.32 4.88
CA LEU A 180 22.25 0.04 5.46
C LEU A 180 23.11 0.21 6.73
N HIS A 181 23.68 1.39 6.95
CA HIS A 181 24.40 1.72 8.18
C HIS A 181 23.48 1.83 9.42
N LEU A 182 22.15 1.90 9.24
CA LEU A 182 21.19 1.95 10.32
C LEU A 182 20.51 0.59 10.53
N PRO A 183 20.06 0.28 11.77
CA PRO A 183 19.21 -0.88 12.04
C PRO A 183 17.91 -0.84 11.20
N VAL A 184 17.35 -2.02 10.93
CA VAL A 184 16.20 -2.18 10.02
C VAL A 184 15.01 -1.28 10.37
N LEU A 185 14.65 -1.20 11.65
CA LEU A 185 13.52 -0.37 12.10
C LEU A 185 13.78 1.12 11.88
N HIS A 186 15.03 1.57 12.11
CA HIS A 186 15.43 2.97 11.89
C HIS A 186 15.40 3.32 10.40
N ARG A 187 15.91 2.42 9.52
CA ARG A 187 15.82 2.61 8.05
C ARG A 187 14.37 2.78 7.61
N ALA A 188 13.51 1.84 8.01
CA ALA A 188 12.09 1.88 7.67
C ALA A 188 11.40 3.15 8.20
N ALA A 189 11.71 3.56 9.44
CA ALA A 189 11.16 4.77 10.04
C ALA A 189 11.58 6.04 9.30
N TRP A 190 12.86 6.17 8.91
CA TRP A 190 13.34 7.32 8.14
C TRP A 190 12.73 7.39 6.75
N VAL A 191 12.65 6.27 6.03
CA VAL A 191 12.00 6.23 4.71
C VAL A 191 10.52 6.60 4.85
N LEU A 192 9.82 6.03 5.85
CA LEU A 192 8.42 6.33 6.11
C LEU A 192 8.19 7.81 6.40
N PHE A 193 8.96 8.38 7.32
CA PHE A 193 8.87 9.80 7.68
C PHE A 193 9.15 10.70 6.47
N SER A 194 10.21 10.43 5.71
CA SER A 194 10.60 11.24 4.54
C SER A 194 9.54 11.18 3.44
N VAL A 195 9.02 10.00 3.11
CA VAL A 195 7.99 9.82 2.07
C VAL A 195 6.69 10.51 2.48
N ILE A 196 6.21 10.29 3.72
CA ILE A 196 4.97 10.92 4.20
C ILE A 196 5.12 12.45 4.27
N SER A 197 6.27 12.97 4.73
CA SER A 197 6.55 14.41 4.78
C SER A 197 6.46 15.04 3.39
N PHE A 198 7.12 14.43 2.41
CA PHE A 198 7.09 14.87 1.01
C PHE A 198 5.67 14.88 0.44
N GLN A 199 4.92 13.80 0.65
CA GLN A 199 3.53 13.67 0.18
C GLN A 199 2.59 14.68 0.85
N CYS A 200 2.72 14.84 2.16
CA CYS A 200 1.91 15.79 2.92
C CYS A 200 2.17 17.22 2.45
N CYS A 201 3.43 17.59 2.26
CA CYS A 201 3.83 18.90 1.76
C CYS A 201 3.23 19.18 0.37
N ILE A 202 3.44 18.29 -0.60
CA ILE A 202 2.92 18.45 -1.97
C ILE A 202 1.39 18.54 -1.97
N MET A 203 0.70 17.65 -1.27
CA MET A 203 -0.75 17.61 -1.28
C MET A 203 -1.37 18.81 -0.55
N LEU A 204 -0.76 19.29 0.55
CA LEU A 204 -1.20 20.50 1.24
C LEU A 204 -0.97 21.74 0.37
N LEU A 205 0.16 21.87 -0.28
CA LEU A 205 0.42 22.97 -1.21
C LEU A 205 -0.58 22.96 -2.36
N TYR A 206 -0.78 21.81 -3.00
CA TYR A 206 -1.73 21.66 -4.10
C TYR A 206 -3.16 22.06 -3.67
N LEU A 207 -3.68 21.50 -2.59
CA LEU A 207 -5.04 21.78 -2.13
C LEU A 207 -5.18 23.19 -1.55
N GLY A 208 -4.14 23.72 -0.91
CA GLY A 208 -4.13 25.09 -0.39
C GLY A 208 -4.24 26.15 -1.49
N VAL A 209 -3.63 25.88 -2.65
CA VAL A 209 -3.67 26.76 -3.82
C VAL A 209 -4.94 26.54 -4.66
N PHE A 210 -5.22 25.28 -5.01
CA PHE A 210 -6.22 24.98 -6.05
C PHE A 210 -7.58 24.56 -5.51
N SER A 211 -7.69 24.07 -4.27
CA SER A 211 -8.97 23.50 -3.77
C SER A 211 -9.14 23.61 -2.25
N ARG A 212 -9.18 24.82 -1.71
CA ARG A 212 -9.42 25.06 -0.29
C ARG A 212 -10.75 24.48 0.23
N LYS A 213 -11.76 24.39 -0.63
CA LYS A 213 -13.04 23.75 -0.30
C LYS A 213 -12.88 22.28 0.09
N THR A 214 -11.97 21.57 -0.56
CA THR A 214 -11.65 20.16 -0.24
C THR A 214 -11.03 20.05 1.16
N LEU A 215 -10.15 20.97 1.56
CA LEU A 215 -9.59 20.99 2.92
C LEU A 215 -10.71 21.22 3.96
N GLN A 216 -11.64 22.14 3.70
CA GLN A 216 -12.79 22.36 4.58
C GLN A 216 -13.68 21.11 4.70
N ALA A 217 -13.96 20.43 3.60
CA ALA A 217 -14.72 19.17 3.61
C ALA A 217 -14.02 18.07 4.42
N MET A 218 -12.69 17.99 4.38
CA MET A 218 -11.91 17.08 5.22
C MET A 218 -12.02 17.43 6.72
N LEU A 219 -11.98 18.72 7.07
CA LEU A 219 -12.15 19.18 8.45
C LEU A 219 -13.54 18.87 8.99
N GLN A 220 -14.60 19.00 8.18
CA GLN A 220 -15.95 18.59 8.54
C GLN A 220 -16.08 17.08 8.81
N ARG A 221 -15.16 16.27 8.26
CA ARG A 221 -15.09 14.81 8.42
C ARG A 221 -13.81 14.36 9.17
N ILE A 222 -13.36 15.21 10.12
CA ILE A 222 -12.05 15.01 10.79
C ILE A 222 -11.89 13.64 11.44
N GLY A 223 -12.94 13.11 12.08
CA GLY A 223 -12.89 11.78 12.73
C GLY A 223 -12.67 10.63 11.73
N LEU A 224 -13.25 10.74 10.50
CA LEU A 224 -13.01 9.74 9.45
C LEU A 224 -11.64 9.96 8.80
N THR A 225 -11.25 11.21 8.56
CA THR A 225 -9.91 11.58 8.09
C THR A 225 -8.83 11.04 9.01
N PHE A 226 -9.00 11.19 10.33
CA PHE A 226 -8.08 10.65 11.33
C PHE A 226 -7.97 9.12 11.27
N ARG A 227 -9.10 8.41 11.17
CA ARG A 227 -9.09 6.93 11.01
C ARG A 227 -8.36 6.49 9.75
N VAL A 228 -8.56 7.17 8.63
CA VAL A 228 -7.81 6.92 7.38
C VAL A 228 -6.32 7.10 7.62
N SER A 229 -5.90 8.20 8.25
CA SER A 229 -4.49 8.49 8.53
C SER A 229 -3.83 7.44 9.44
N VAL A 230 -4.49 7.08 10.56
CA VAL A 230 -3.95 6.08 11.51
C VAL A 230 -3.77 4.73 10.83
N CYS A 231 -4.82 4.24 10.14
CA CYS A 231 -4.71 2.97 9.41
C CYS A 231 -3.66 3.04 8.29
N SER A 232 -3.53 4.19 7.61
CA SER A 232 -2.51 4.41 6.59
C SER A 232 -1.10 4.39 7.17
N PHE A 233 -0.88 5.06 8.30
CA PHE A 233 0.40 5.06 8.99
C PHE A 233 0.82 3.66 9.40
N LEU A 234 -0.06 2.92 10.10
CA LEU A 234 0.23 1.55 10.55
C LEU A 234 0.46 0.59 9.37
N ALA A 235 -0.34 0.72 8.31
CA ALA A 235 -0.14 -0.07 7.10
C ALA A 235 1.21 0.25 6.45
N SER A 236 1.56 1.53 6.29
CA SER A 236 2.83 1.94 5.68
C SER A 236 4.02 1.56 6.54
N LEU A 237 3.92 1.66 7.87
CA LEU A 237 4.95 1.19 8.80
C LEU A 237 5.21 -0.31 8.61
N GLY A 238 4.16 -1.12 8.54
CA GLY A 238 4.30 -2.56 8.30
C GLY A 238 4.91 -2.86 6.93
N TRP A 239 4.40 -2.24 5.85
CA TRP A 239 4.93 -2.43 4.50
C TRP A 239 6.40 -2.02 4.39
N PHE A 240 6.77 -0.83 4.85
CA PHE A 240 8.13 -0.31 4.72
C PHE A 240 9.12 -1.14 5.53
N THR A 241 8.73 -1.58 6.73
CA THR A 241 9.55 -2.48 7.56
C THR A 241 9.72 -3.85 6.89
N ALA A 242 8.65 -4.46 6.40
CA ALA A 242 8.73 -5.75 5.71
C ALA A 242 9.61 -5.68 4.45
N MET A 243 9.44 -4.63 3.63
CA MET A 243 10.23 -4.43 2.41
C MET A 243 11.69 -4.02 2.69
N SER A 244 12.00 -3.53 3.89
CA SER A 244 13.39 -3.31 4.34
C SER A 244 14.11 -4.63 4.69
N MET A 245 13.34 -5.73 4.89
CA MET A 245 13.85 -7.05 5.30
C MET A 245 13.83 -8.06 4.14
N GLN A 246 12.86 -7.95 3.22
CA GLN A 246 12.61 -8.94 2.17
C GLN A 246 12.31 -8.26 0.84
N THR A 247 12.44 -9.00 -0.28
CA THR A 247 12.13 -8.50 -1.63
C THR A 247 10.68 -8.07 -1.75
N VAL A 248 10.42 -7.05 -2.56
CA VAL A 248 9.07 -6.48 -2.71
C VAL A 248 8.09 -7.51 -3.26
N ALA A 249 8.52 -8.31 -4.23
CA ALA A 249 7.68 -9.33 -4.84
C ALA A 249 7.15 -10.34 -3.80
N ILE A 250 8.01 -10.83 -2.91
CA ILE A 250 7.66 -11.78 -1.85
C ILE A 250 6.70 -11.13 -0.84
N VAL A 251 7.03 -9.93 -0.35
CA VAL A 251 6.21 -9.18 0.61
C VAL A 251 4.83 -8.89 0.02
N LYS A 252 4.74 -8.44 -1.24
CA LYS A 252 3.46 -8.10 -1.89
C LYS A 252 2.63 -9.32 -2.25
N THR A 253 3.25 -10.45 -2.55
CA THR A 253 2.53 -11.71 -2.80
C THR A 253 1.90 -12.22 -1.50
N LEU A 254 2.65 -12.29 -0.39
CA LEU A 254 2.07 -12.59 0.93
C LEU A 254 0.99 -11.56 1.30
N GLY A 255 1.22 -10.30 0.99
CA GLY A 255 0.31 -9.19 1.23
C GLY A 255 -1.02 -9.28 0.48
N GLN A 256 -1.18 -10.18 -0.49
CA GLN A 256 -2.48 -10.46 -1.13
C GLN A 256 -3.51 -11.02 -0.13
N ILE A 257 -3.07 -11.51 1.04
CA ILE A 257 -3.94 -11.88 2.15
C ILE A 257 -4.88 -10.71 2.58
N GLU A 258 -4.51 -9.45 2.25
CA GLU A 258 -5.39 -8.29 2.41
C GLU A 258 -6.76 -8.48 1.77
N ILE A 259 -6.85 -9.27 0.69
CA ILE A 259 -8.11 -9.55 0.02
C ILE A 259 -9.07 -10.30 0.96
N LEU A 260 -8.56 -11.22 1.80
CA LEU A 260 -9.37 -11.91 2.80
C LEU A 260 -9.99 -10.91 3.78
N PHE A 261 -9.18 -10.00 4.32
CA PHE A 261 -9.65 -8.94 5.20
C PHE A 261 -10.62 -7.99 4.49
N SER A 262 -10.34 -7.65 3.24
CA SER A 262 -11.20 -6.78 2.43
C SER A 262 -12.56 -7.43 2.15
N LEU A 263 -12.61 -8.73 1.88
CA LEU A 263 -13.86 -9.47 1.69
C LEU A 263 -14.67 -9.59 2.99
N LEU A 264 -14.00 -9.82 4.12
CA LEU A 264 -14.66 -9.79 5.44
C LEU A 264 -15.27 -8.40 5.71
N ILE A 265 -14.53 -7.33 5.45
CA ILE A 265 -15.03 -5.95 5.60
C ILE A 265 -16.17 -5.70 4.61
N SER A 266 -16.05 -6.12 3.35
CA SER A 266 -17.11 -6.00 2.35
C SER A 266 -18.42 -6.66 2.83
N THR A 267 -18.32 -7.88 3.36
CA THR A 267 -19.46 -8.64 3.82
C THR A 267 -20.08 -8.07 5.10
N TYR A 268 -19.26 -7.81 6.13
CA TYR A 268 -19.78 -7.41 7.43
C TYR A 268 -20.02 -5.91 7.56
N PHE A 269 -19.18 -5.06 6.96
CA PHE A 269 -19.26 -3.61 7.09
C PHE A 269 -20.12 -2.98 5.98
N PHE A 270 -19.92 -3.41 4.72
CA PHE A 270 -20.70 -2.91 3.58
C PHE A 270 -21.91 -3.78 3.25
N LYS A 271 -22.08 -4.95 3.89
CA LYS A 271 -23.18 -5.91 3.68
C LYS A 271 -23.29 -6.39 2.22
N GLU A 272 -22.16 -6.44 1.50
CA GLU A 272 -22.08 -6.98 0.15
C GLU A 272 -22.08 -8.52 0.19
N LYS A 273 -22.80 -9.19 -0.75
CA LYS A 273 -22.85 -10.66 -0.80
C LYS A 273 -21.63 -11.24 -1.52
N LEU A 274 -21.00 -12.27 -0.93
CA LEU A 274 -19.91 -13.03 -1.55
C LEU A 274 -20.46 -13.93 -2.66
N ALA A 275 -19.72 -13.99 -3.80
CA ALA A 275 -20.01 -14.92 -4.87
C ALA A 275 -19.33 -16.28 -4.62
N ARG A 276 -19.87 -17.37 -5.24
CA ARG A 276 -19.25 -18.71 -5.14
C ARG A 276 -17.81 -18.75 -5.68
N SER A 277 -17.49 -17.92 -6.68
CA SER A 277 -16.13 -17.77 -7.23
C SER A 277 -15.11 -17.27 -6.21
N ASP A 278 -15.57 -16.53 -5.18
CA ASP A 278 -14.69 -15.93 -4.20
C ASP A 278 -14.00 -16.97 -3.31
N HIS A 279 -14.67 -18.12 -3.07
CA HIS A 279 -14.08 -19.21 -2.29
C HIS A 279 -12.84 -19.82 -2.95
N TRP A 280 -12.84 -20.05 -4.27
CA TRP A 280 -11.68 -20.56 -4.99
C TRP A 280 -10.53 -19.55 -5.02
N GLY A 281 -10.84 -18.28 -5.20
CA GLY A 281 -9.83 -17.23 -5.12
C GLY A 281 -9.18 -17.15 -3.74
N LEU A 282 -9.98 -17.33 -2.65
CA LEU A 282 -9.45 -17.36 -1.29
C LEU A 282 -8.46 -18.52 -1.08
N VAL A 283 -8.78 -19.72 -1.56
CA VAL A 283 -7.90 -20.89 -1.50
C VAL A 283 -6.57 -20.61 -2.23
N LEU A 284 -6.64 -20.02 -3.42
CA LEU A 284 -5.44 -19.70 -4.18
C LEU A 284 -4.57 -18.62 -3.51
N VAL A 285 -5.16 -17.63 -2.83
CA VAL A 285 -4.38 -16.66 -2.03
C VAL A 285 -3.60 -17.36 -0.93
N VAL A 286 -4.22 -18.32 -0.23
CA VAL A 286 -3.54 -19.08 0.82
C VAL A 286 -2.41 -19.94 0.24
N ILE A 287 -2.64 -20.61 -0.89
CA ILE A 287 -1.59 -21.39 -1.58
C ILE A 287 -0.42 -20.50 -1.99
N ALA A 288 -0.70 -19.35 -2.62
CA ALA A 288 0.32 -18.39 -3.02
C ALA A 288 1.14 -17.88 -1.82
N ALA A 289 0.46 -17.59 -0.70
CA ALA A 289 1.12 -17.17 0.53
C ALA A 289 2.06 -18.24 1.08
N ILE A 290 1.63 -19.50 1.11
CA ILE A 290 2.45 -20.64 1.55
C ILE A 290 3.68 -20.76 0.65
N MET A 291 3.52 -20.75 -0.68
CA MET A 291 4.62 -20.88 -1.62
C MET A 291 5.68 -19.80 -1.46
N VAL A 292 5.25 -18.56 -1.21
CA VAL A 292 6.15 -17.41 -1.04
C VAL A 292 6.87 -17.42 0.31
N ILE A 293 6.24 -17.96 1.35
CA ILE A 293 6.91 -18.14 2.66
C ILE A 293 8.05 -19.16 2.57
N TRP A 294 7.95 -20.15 1.68
CA TRP A 294 8.95 -21.20 1.47
C TRP A 294 9.92 -20.90 0.31
N ALA A 295 9.82 -19.73 -0.32
CA ALA A 295 10.67 -19.29 -1.42
C ALA A 295 11.99 -18.68 -0.92
#